data_13216a4c4aaaf1d0973088440d992c62
#
_entry.id   13216a4c4aaaf1d0973088440d992c62
#
_cell.length_a   1.000
_cell.length_b   1.000
_cell.length_c   1.000
_cell.angle_alpha   90.00
_cell.angle_beta   90.00
_cell.angle_gamma   90.00
#
_symmetry.space_group_name_H-M   'P 1'
#
loop_
_entity.id
_entity.type
_entity.pdbx_description
1 polymer ?
#
loop_
_entity_poly.entity_id
_entity_poly.type
_entity_poly.pdbx_seq_one_letter_code
_entity_poly.pdbx_strand_id
1 'polypeptide(L)'
;MNRALRELGSHRAAPTSTGTISRMSAPWLMVLASLLFATMGVCVKLASAHYATGEIVFYRGLVGLAMMSAVARWQGGTLRTAVPAMHFWRSISGVTALCLWFYAIGNLPLATAMTLNYMSSVWMALFLVGGAIMLGGQRVDGRLIATILAGFAGVALILRPTIEHDQLWHGLVGLLSGMLSATAYLQVTALGRAGEPEYRIVFYFSLGGVAAGALSMLWTGITPHRTLEGPAYLLAVGLLASIAQLLMTRAYGTGRTLVVASLQYLGIAFAFLYGVLLFGDRVTWMALAGMGLIVGAGLGASLLRSQTAPPDARQSTLES
;
A
#
# COMPACT_ATOMS: atom_id res chain seq x y z
N MET A 1 32.36 -42.67 15.67
CA MET A 1 31.29 -42.12 14.84
C MET A 1 30.29 -41.23 15.63
N ASN A 2 30.58 -40.91 16.92
CA ASN A 2 29.66 -40.12 17.77
C ASN A 2 30.18 -38.75 18.24
N ARG A 3 31.33 -38.25 17.74
CA ARG A 3 31.84 -36.91 18.04
C ARG A 3 31.55 -35.89 16.91
N ALA A 4 31.43 -36.34 15.66
CA ALA A 4 31.18 -35.44 14.51
C ALA A 4 29.73 -34.92 14.42
N LEU A 5 28.77 -35.55 15.10
CA LEU A 5 27.34 -35.09 15.07
C LEU A 5 27.01 -34.09 16.18
N ARG A 6 27.94 -33.78 17.10
CA ARG A 6 27.73 -32.78 18.16
C ARG A 6 28.22 -31.38 17.78
N GLU A 7 29.02 -31.22 16.73
CA GLU A 7 29.53 -29.90 16.33
C GLU A 7 28.66 -29.20 15.24
N LEU A 8 27.68 -29.89 14.64
CA LEU A 8 26.73 -29.30 13.69
C LEU A 8 25.51 -28.66 14.35
N GLY A 9 25.41 -28.68 15.67
CA GLY A 9 24.24 -28.19 16.44
C GLY A 9 24.38 -26.78 17.04
N SER A 10 25.46 -26.02 16.85
CA SER A 10 25.70 -24.77 17.59
C SER A 10 25.85 -23.48 16.78
N HIS A 11 25.42 -23.44 15.54
CA HIS A 11 25.16 -22.14 14.89
C HIS A 11 23.77 -21.63 15.29
N ARG A 12 23.57 -21.37 16.59
CA ARG A 12 22.56 -20.41 17.03
C ARG A 12 22.98 -19.06 16.44
N ALA A 13 22.26 -18.60 15.41
CA ALA A 13 22.32 -17.23 14.98
C ALA A 13 22.10 -16.34 16.20
N ALA A 14 23.10 -15.51 16.53
CA ALA A 14 22.98 -14.52 17.59
C ALA A 14 21.75 -13.63 17.28
N PRO A 15 20.92 -13.29 18.27
CA PRO A 15 19.84 -12.34 18.06
C PRO A 15 20.48 -11.00 17.76
N THR A 16 20.43 -10.57 16.49
CA THR A 16 20.79 -9.22 16.10
C THR A 16 19.89 -8.27 16.86
N SER A 17 20.49 -7.41 17.67
CA SER A 17 19.85 -6.35 18.45
C SER A 17 19.11 -5.39 17.51
N THR A 18 17.89 -5.71 17.14
CA THR A 18 16.99 -4.82 16.42
C THR A 18 16.27 -3.97 17.46
N GLY A 19 16.40 -2.64 17.30
CA GLY A 19 15.91 -1.64 18.22
C GLY A 19 14.38 -1.67 18.47
N THR A 20 13.86 -0.68 19.13
CA THR A 20 12.48 -0.52 19.63
C THR A 20 11.36 -0.97 18.65
N ILE A 21 11.59 -0.83 17.34
CA ILE A 21 10.68 -1.30 16.27
C ILE A 21 10.52 -2.83 16.25
N SER A 22 11.54 -3.59 16.72
CA SER A 22 11.51 -5.06 16.80
C SER A 22 10.51 -5.58 17.87
N ARG A 23 10.12 -4.74 18.81
CA ARG A 23 9.22 -5.09 19.92
C ARG A 23 7.77 -4.66 19.70
N MET A 24 7.48 -3.86 18.66
CA MET A 24 6.12 -3.41 18.37
C MET A 24 5.31 -4.54 17.76
N SER A 25 4.08 -4.73 18.26
CA SER A 25 3.15 -5.70 17.69
C SER A 25 2.66 -5.25 16.30
N ALA A 26 2.34 -6.22 15.42
CA ALA A 26 1.88 -5.94 14.05
C ALA A 26 0.71 -4.95 13.97
N PRO A 27 -0.30 -4.96 14.87
CA PRO A 27 -1.34 -3.94 14.89
C PRO A 27 -0.80 -2.52 15.05
N TRP A 28 0.11 -2.28 15.98
CA TRP A 28 0.70 -0.95 16.18
C TRP A 28 1.55 -0.49 15.01
N LEU A 29 2.30 -1.41 14.38
CA LEU A 29 3.04 -1.12 13.15
C LEU A 29 2.09 -0.65 12.05
N MET A 30 0.91 -1.28 11.92
CA MET A 30 -0.06 -0.90 10.91
C MET A 30 -0.77 0.43 11.20
N VAL A 31 -1.12 0.70 12.47
CA VAL A 31 -1.67 2.00 12.88
C VAL A 31 -0.69 3.12 12.53
N LEU A 32 0.59 2.96 12.88
CA LEU A 32 1.63 3.92 12.56
C LEU A 32 1.84 4.07 11.05
N ALA A 33 1.86 2.96 10.31
CA ALA A 33 1.96 2.99 8.85
C ALA A 33 0.78 3.75 8.23
N SER A 34 -0.44 3.54 8.70
CA SER A 34 -1.64 4.23 8.21
C SER A 34 -1.58 5.73 8.47
N LEU A 35 -1.11 6.15 9.66
CA LEU A 35 -0.89 7.55 9.98
C LEU A 35 0.17 8.18 9.07
N LEU A 36 1.31 7.49 8.89
CA LEU A 36 2.39 7.99 8.04
C LEU A 36 1.98 8.10 6.57
N PHE A 37 1.20 7.13 6.05
CA PHE A 37 0.64 7.22 4.70
C PHE A 37 -0.35 8.38 4.55
N ALA A 38 -1.19 8.64 5.54
CA ALA A 38 -2.11 9.78 5.50
C ALA A 38 -1.33 11.12 5.55
N THR A 39 -0.30 11.23 6.41
CA THR A 39 0.59 12.40 6.47
C THR A 39 1.38 12.56 5.17
N MET A 40 1.87 11.46 4.60
CA MET A 40 2.49 11.48 3.26
C MET A 40 1.49 12.04 2.22
N GLY A 41 0.24 11.62 2.26
CA GLY A 41 -0.81 12.13 1.37
C GLY A 41 -1.00 13.65 1.47
N VAL A 42 -0.92 14.22 2.69
CA VAL A 42 -0.89 15.68 2.89
C VAL A 42 0.30 16.30 2.16
N CYS A 43 1.51 15.75 2.36
CA CYS A 43 2.71 16.26 1.71
C CYS A 43 2.64 16.13 0.17
N VAL A 44 2.05 15.04 -0.35
CA VAL A 44 1.80 14.86 -1.79
C VAL A 44 0.85 15.93 -2.30
N LYS A 45 -0.25 16.20 -1.60
CA LYS A 45 -1.23 17.23 -1.99
C LYS A 45 -0.59 18.62 -2.03
N LEU A 46 0.22 18.96 -1.03
CA LEU A 46 0.98 20.23 -1.01
C LEU A 46 2.05 20.28 -2.10
N ALA A 47 2.79 19.20 -2.32
CA ALA A 47 3.79 19.11 -3.38
C ALA A 47 3.17 19.22 -4.78
N SER A 48 1.95 18.72 -4.98
CA SER A 48 1.23 18.76 -6.27
C SER A 48 0.88 20.17 -6.72
N ALA A 49 0.91 21.17 -5.82
CA ALA A 49 0.80 22.58 -6.19
C ALA A 49 2.04 23.13 -6.90
N HIS A 50 3.18 22.47 -6.76
CA HIS A 50 4.48 22.92 -7.26
C HIS A 50 5.09 21.99 -8.31
N TYR A 51 4.81 20.70 -8.23
CA TYR A 51 5.47 19.65 -9.02
C TYR A 51 4.47 18.76 -9.73
N ALA A 52 4.85 18.30 -10.92
CA ALA A 52 4.11 17.25 -11.62
C ALA A 52 4.19 15.92 -10.84
N THR A 53 3.16 15.10 -10.98
CA THR A 53 3.09 13.79 -10.29
C THR A 53 4.34 12.93 -10.54
N GLY A 54 4.88 12.93 -11.76
CA GLY A 54 6.10 12.18 -12.11
C GLY A 54 7.32 12.62 -11.31
N GLU A 55 7.49 13.93 -11.07
CA GLU A 55 8.59 14.45 -10.24
C GLU A 55 8.43 13.99 -8.78
N ILE A 56 7.22 14.05 -8.23
CA ILE A 56 6.96 13.59 -6.85
C ILE A 56 7.31 12.11 -6.71
N VAL A 57 6.91 11.28 -7.70
CA VAL A 57 7.23 9.84 -7.73
C VAL A 57 8.73 9.60 -7.87
N PHE A 58 9.42 10.39 -8.70
CA PHE A 58 10.87 10.32 -8.88
C PHE A 58 11.63 10.56 -7.58
N TYR A 59 11.38 11.70 -6.91
CA TYR A 59 12.06 12.07 -5.67
C TYR A 59 11.72 11.10 -4.53
N ARG A 60 10.45 10.67 -4.43
CA ARG A 60 10.05 9.61 -3.51
C ARG A 60 10.85 8.33 -3.74
N GLY A 61 11.03 7.96 -5.00
CA GLY A 61 11.82 6.78 -5.38
C GLY A 61 13.29 6.93 -4.99
N LEU A 62 13.91 8.09 -5.25
CA LEU A 62 15.32 8.36 -4.86
C LEU A 62 15.55 8.23 -3.35
N VAL A 63 14.67 8.85 -2.55
CA VAL A 63 14.75 8.75 -1.08
C VAL A 63 14.57 7.28 -0.65
N GLY A 64 13.61 6.57 -1.25
CA GLY A 64 13.38 5.15 -0.97
C GLY A 64 14.58 4.27 -1.32
N LEU A 65 15.23 4.49 -2.47
CA LEU A 65 16.45 3.79 -2.85
C LEU A 65 17.58 4.02 -1.83
N ALA A 66 17.81 5.28 -1.45
CA ALA A 66 18.84 5.63 -0.47
C ALA A 66 18.59 4.96 0.88
N MET A 67 17.35 5.06 1.40
CA MET A 67 16.96 4.47 2.68
C MET A 67 17.06 2.94 2.66
N MET A 68 16.53 2.26 1.63
CA MET A 68 16.57 0.80 1.58
C MET A 68 17.98 0.27 1.35
N SER A 69 18.81 1.00 0.62
CA SER A 69 20.24 0.67 0.49
C SER A 69 20.98 0.80 1.83
N ALA A 70 20.66 1.82 2.62
CA ALA A 70 21.22 1.99 3.97
C ALA A 70 20.75 0.86 4.90
N VAL A 71 19.46 0.52 4.89
CA VAL A 71 18.90 -0.59 5.68
C VAL A 71 19.52 -1.93 5.30
N ALA A 72 19.69 -2.21 3.99
CA ALA A 72 20.34 -3.42 3.51
C ALA A 72 21.78 -3.54 4.01
N ARG A 73 22.57 -2.45 3.93
CA ARG A 73 23.94 -2.42 4.44
C ARG A 73 24.00 -2.61 5.95
N TRP A 74 23.14 -1.92 6.68
CA TRP A 74 23.08 -2.01 8.15
C TRP A 74 22.72 -3.43 8.63
N GLN A 75 21.84 -4.11 7.91
CA GLN A 75 21.45 -5.50 8.21
C GLN A 75 22.45 -6.54 7.67
N GLY A 76 23.53 -6.14 7.01
CA GLY A 76 24.46 -7.06 6.34
C GLY A 76 23.81 -7.85 5.19
N GLY A 77 22.67 -7.35 4.67
CA GLY A 77 21.92 -8.02 3.61
C GLY A 77 22.39 -7.65 2.19
N THR A 78 21.84 -8.32 1.20
CA THR A 78 22.14 -8.06 -0.21
C THR A 78 20.90 -7.57 -0.95
N LEU A 79 21.10 -6.69 -1.94
CA LEU A 79 20.04 -6.22 -2.84
C LEU A 79 19.84 -7.15 -4.05
N ARG A 80 20.70 -8.17 -4.23
CA ARG A 80 20.52 -9.16 -5.31
C ARG A 80 19.29 -10.04 -5.01
N THR A 81 18.47 -10.28 -6.05
CA THR A 81 17.30 -11.15 -5.97
C THR A 81 17.43 -12.37 -6.85
N ALA A 82 16.83 -13.48 -6.43
CA ALA A 82 16.71 -14.69 -7.25
C ALA A 82 15.45 -14.66 -8.15
N VAL A 83 14.52 -13.71 -7.92
CA VAL A 83 13.22 -13.63 -8.60
C VAL A 83 12.98 -12.27 -9.27
N PRO A 84 13.85 -11.81 -10.18
CA PRO A 84 13.79 -10.47 -10.76
C PRO A 84 12.48 -10.21 -11.53
N ALA A 85 11.91 -11.21 -12.19
CA ALA A 85 10.64 -11.08 -12.90
C ALA A 85 9.48 -10.73 -11.97
N MET A 86 9.44 -11.27 -10.74
CA MET A 86 8.42 -10.93 -9.76
C MET A 86 8.52 -9.47 -9.33
N HIS A 87 9.73 -8.98 -9.09
CA HIS A 87 9.98 -7.56 -8.77
C HIS A 87 9.59 -6.63 -9.92
N PHE A 88 9.87 -7.04 -11.17
CA PHE A 88 9.51 -6.28 -12.36
C PHE A 88 7.99 -6.09 -12.47
N TRP A 89 7.22 -7.19 -12.42
CA TRP A 89 5.76 -7.11 -12.49
C TRP A 89 5.17 -6.34 -11.30
N ARG A 90 5.72 -6.54 -10.08
CA ARG A 90 5.36 -5.77 -8.90
C ARG A 90 5.63 -4.28 -9.09
N SER A 91 6.74 -3.92 -9.71
CA SER A 91 7.07 -2.51 -9.98
C SER A 91 6.13 -1.91 -11.02
N ILE A 92 5.83 -2.60 -12.11
CA ILE A 92 4.89 -2.10 -13.12
C ILE A 92 3.52 -1.82 -12.48
N SER A 93 2.88 -2.82 -11.90
CA SER A 93 1.54 -2.65 -11.31
C SER A 93 1.54 -1.62 -10.17
N GLY A 94 2.53 -1.69 -9.28
CA GLY A 94 2.56 -0.84 -8.10
C GLY A 94 2.99 0.59 -8.38
N VAL A 95 3.92 0.83 -9.31
CA VAL A 95 4.33 2.19 -9.68
C VAL A 95 3.23 2.88 -10.48
N THR A 96 2.59 2.16 -11.42
CA THR A 96 1.42 2.71 -12.12
C THR A 96 0.31 3.06 -11.13
N ALA A 97 -0.02 2.16 -10.20
CA ALA A 97 -0.98 2.44 -9.14
C ALA A 97 -0.61 3.69 -8.32
N LEU A 98 0.68 3.82 -7.97
CA LEU A 98 1.20 4.96 -7.21
C LEU A 98 1.07 6.28 -7.98
N CYS A 99 1.42 6.31 -9.26
CA CYS A 99 1.29 7.50 -10.11
C CYS A 99 -0.17 7.95 -10.19
N LEU A 100 -1.09 7.01 -10.44
CA LEU A 100 -2.53 7.31 -10.49
C LEU A 100 -3.06 7.78 -9.13
N TRP A 101 -2.59 7.19 -8.04
CA TRP A 101 -2.98 7.59 -6.69
C TRP A 101 -2.49 8.99 -6.34
N PHE A 102 -1.24 9.31 -6.62
CA PHE A 102 -0.68 10.64 -6.38
C PHE A 102 -1.35 11.70 -7.23
N TYR A 103 -1.66 11.39 -8.49
CA TYR A 103 -2.48 12.23 -9.34
C TYR A 103 -3.87 12.49 -8.72
N ALA A 104 -4.54 11.44 -8.23
CA ALA A 104 -5.84 11.57 -7.57
C ALA A 104 -5.75 12.43 -6.30
N ILE A 105 -4.71 12.27 -5.47
CA ILE A 105 -4.49 13.09 -4.26
C ILE A 105 -4.34 14.57 -4.62
N GLY A 106 -3.63 14.89 -5.70
CA GLY A 106 -3.46 16.27 -6.15
C GLY A 106 -4.76 16.95 -6.59
N ASN A 107 -5.71 16.18 -7.14
CA ASN A 107 -6.90 16.71 -7.80
C ASN A 107 -8.22 16.48 -7.06
N LEU A 108 -8.24 15.65 -6.01
CA LEU A 108 -9.44 15.31 -5.23
C LEU A 108 -9.28 15.71 -3.76
N PRO A 109 -10.38 15.79 -2.99
CA PRO A 109 -10.32 15.79 -1.54
C PRO A 109 -9.50 14.59 -1.04
N LEU A 110 -8.64 14.83 -0.03
CA LEU A 110 -7.68 13.82 0.42
C LEU A 110 -8.36 12.51 0.85
N ALA A 111 -9.44 12.60 1.63
CA ALA A 111 -10.19 11.43 2.07
C ALA A 111 -10.79 10.63 0.90
N THR A 112 -11.29 11.32 -0.13
CA THR A 112 -11.84 10.68 -1.34
C THR A 112 -10.76 9.91 -2.10
N ALA A 113 -9.60 10.52 -2.38
CA ALA A 113 -8.49 9.88 -3.07
C ALA A 113 -7.95 8.65 -2.29
N MET A 114 -7.82 8.77 -0.96
CA MET A 114 -7.40 7.67 -0.09
C MET A 114 -8.42 6.51 -0.11
N THR A 115 -9.71 6.83 -0.02
CA THR A 115 -10.79 5.83 0.02
C THR A 115 -10.85 5.04 -1.30
N LEU A 116 -10.77 5.72 -2.44
CA LEU A 116 -10.78 5.08 -3.75
C LEU A 116 -9.58 4.13 -3.94
N ASN A 117 -8.41 4.51 -3.48
CA ASN A 117 -7.24 3.63 -3.51
C ASN A 117 -7.40 2.44 -2.54
N TYR A 118 -7.94 2.64 -1.33
CA TYR A 118 -8.16 1.56 -0.36
C TYR A 118 -9.30 0.61 -0.74
N MET A 119 -10.04 0.90 -1.80
CA MET A 119 -10.91 -0.10 -2.43
C MET A 119 -10.15 -1.31 -2.96
N SER A 120 -8.81 -1.28 -2.96
CA SER A 120 -7.96 -2.42 -3.30
C SER A 120 -8.35 -3.72 -2.59
N SER A 121 -8.85 -3.69 -1.35
CA SER A 121 -9.35 -4.88 -0.64
C SER A 121 -10.59 -5.49 -1.30
N VAL A 122 -11.49 -4.66 -1.81
CA VAL A 122 -12.69 -5.10 -2.55
C VAL A 122 -12.30 -5.67 -3.91
N TRP A 123 -11.35 -5.01 -4.61
CA TRP A 123 -10.79 -5.53 -5.86
C TRP A 123 -10.09 -6.87 -5.68
N MET A 124 -9.32 -7.05 -4.59
CA MET A 124 -8.72 -8.37 -4.29
C MET A 124 -9.78 -9.45 -4.11
N ALA A 125 -10.89 -9.15 -3.42
CA ALA A 125 -11.99 -10.10 -3.28
C ALA A 125 -12.61 -10.43 -4.64
N LEU A 126 -12.83 -9.43 -5.50
CA LEU A 126 -13.35 -9.61 -6.85
C LEU A 126 -12.42 -10.49 -7.72
N PHE A 127 -11.11 -10.27 -7.66
CA PHE A 127 -10.14 -11.09 -8.41
C PHE A 127 -10.14 -12.55 -7.95
N LEU A 128 -10.30 -12.80 -6.64
CA LEU A 128 -10.38 -14.16 -6.12
C LEU A 128 -11.67 -14.85 -6.55
N VAL A 129 -12.81 -14.15 -6.51
CA VAL A 129 -14.11 -14.67 -6.98
C VAL A 129 -14.04 -14.96 -8.48
N GLY A 130 -13.55 -14.01 -9.28
CA GLY A 130 -13.38 -14.19 -10.72
C GLY A 130 -12.47 -15.37 -11.06
N GLY A 131 -11.32 -15.49 -10.38
CA GLY A 131 -10.41 -16.62 -10.55
C GLY A 131 -11.05 -17.96 -10.16
N ALA A 132 -11.79 -18.04 -9.07
CA ALA A 132 -12.50 -19.24 -8.65
C ALA A 132 -13.55 -19.69 -9.70
N ILE A 133 -14.30 -18.75 -10.27
CA ILE A 133 -15.29 -19.03 -11.31
C ILE A 133 -14.61 -19.53 -12.59
N MET A 134 -13.56 -18.84 -13.04
CA MET A 134 -12.83 -19.17 -14.30
C MET A 134 -12.13 -20.52 -14.24
N LEU A 135 -11.64 -20.94 -13.08
CA LEU A 135 -10.93 -22.21 -12.88
C LEU A 135 -11.84 -23.36 -12.52
N GLY A 136 -13.16 -23.20 -12.60
CA GLY A 136 -14.15 -24.24 -12.27
C GLY A 136 -14.15 -24.63 -10.79
N GLY A 137 -13.72 -23.72 -9.92
CA GLY A 137 -13.60 -23.94 -8.47
C GLY A 137 -14.94 -23.95 -7.74
N GLN A 138 -14.83 -24.09 -6.42
CA GLN A 138 -15.96 -24.20 -5.48
C GLN A 138 -16.98 -23.07 -5.62
N ARG A 139 -18.21 -23.34 -5.16
CA ARG A 139 -19.29 -22.33 -5.09
C ARG A 139 -18.80 -21.09 -4.34
N VAL A 140 -18.92 -19.94 -4.98
CA VAL A 140 -18.58 -18.65 -4.39
C VAL A 140 -19.61 -18.31 -3.30
N ASP A 141 -19.15 -17.92 -2.12
CA ASP A 141 -20.04 -17.49 -1.04
C ASP A 141 -20.81 -16.21 -1.47
N GLY A 142 -22.15 -16.30 -1.44
CA GLY A 142 -23.00 -15.15 -1.77
C GLY A 142 -22.76 -13.92 -0.88
N ARG A 143 -22.30 -14.13 0.35
CA ARG A 143 -21.90 -13.04 1.26
C ARG A 143 -20.70 -12.25 0.71
N LEU A 144 -19.73 -12.94 0.09
CA LEU A 144 -18.59 -12.27 -0.54
C LEU A 144 -19.04 -11.44 -1.74
N ILE A 145 -19.98 -11.93 -2.53
CA ILE A 145 -20.60 -11.16 -3.63
C ILE A 145 -21.29 -9.91 -3.08
N ALA A 146 -22.05 -10.04 -1.99
CA ALA A 146 -22.72 -8.91 -1.35
C ALA A 146 -21.74 -7.84 -0.88
N THR A 147 -20.58 -8.22 -0.31
CA THR A 147 -19.55 -7.25 0.10
C THR A 147 -18.94 -6.54 -1.10
N ILE A 148 -18.72 -7.22 -2.22
CA ILE A 148 -18.22 -6.61 -3.45
C ILE A 148 -19.22 -5.57 -3.97
N LEU A 149 -20.51 -5.93 -4.05
CA LEU A 149 -21.56 -5.01 -4.51
C LEU A 149 -21.70 -3.79 -3.59
N ALA A 150 -21.63 -3.99 -2.26
CA ALA A 150 -21.63 -2.89 -1.29
C ALA A 150 -20.43 -1.95 -1.50
N GLY A 151 -19.24 -2.48 -1.78
CA GLY A 151 -18.05 -1.68 -2.10
C GLY A 151 -18.25 -0.81 -3.34
N PHE A 152 -18.80 -1.37 -4.42
CA PHE A 152 -19.11 -0.61 -5.65
C PHE A 152 -20.23 0.42 -5.44
N ALA A 153 -21.24 0.11 -4.62
CA ALA A 153 -22.25 1.09 -4.24
C ALA A 153 -21.62 2.27 -3.47
N GLY A 154 -20.67 1.98 -2.58
CA GLY A 154 -19.89 3.00 -1.88
C GLY A 154 -19.09 3.90 -2.83
N VAL A 155 -18.47 3.33 -3.86
CA VAL A 155 -17.78 4.09 -4.92
C VAL A 155 -18.76 5.02 -5.64
N ALA A 156 -19.93 4.53 -6.02
CA ALA A 156 -20.96 5.33 -6.70
C ALA A 156 -21.38 6.56 -5.86
N LEU A 157 -21.53 6.38 -4.54
CA LEU A 157 -21.83 7.49 -3.63
C LEU A 157 -20.68 8.51 -3.52
N ILE A 158 -19.42 8.05 -3.48
CA ILE A 158 -18.25 8.96 -3.42
C ILE A 158 -18.07 9.71 -4.74
N LEU A 159 -18.28 9.04 -5.87
CA LEU A 159 -18.08 9.65 -7.19
C LEU A 159 -19.19 10.64 -7.56
N ARG A 160 -20.37 10.53 -6.95
CA ARG A 160 -21.50 11.42 -7.28
C ARG A 160 -21.18 12.91 -7.11
N PRO A 161 -20.67 13.39 -5.97
CA PRO A 161 -20.21 14.78 -5.85
C PRO A 161 -19.07 15.13 -6.81
N THR A 162 -18.22 14.18 -7.14
CA THR A 162 -17.11 14.35 -8.08
C THR A 162 -17.60 14.60 -9.50
N ILE A 163 -18.71 13.94 -9.90
CA ILE A 163 -19.37 14.16 -11.19
C ILE A 163 -19.98 15.57 -11.25
N GLU A 164 -20.66 15.99 -10.19
CA GLU A 164 -21.29 17.30 -10.07
C GLU A 164 -20.27 18.46 -10.17
N HIS A 165 -19.01 18.21 -9.79
CA HIS A 165 -17.90 19.16 -9.86
C HIS A 165 -16.99 18.96 -11.10
N ASP A 166 -17.41 18.23 -12.13
CA ASP A 166 -16.62 17.88 -13.32
C ASP A 166 -15.28 17.19 -13.02
N GLN A 167 -15.23 16.44 -11.92
CA GLN A 167 -14.02 15.72 -11.45
C GLN A 167 -14.11 14.21 -11.66
N LEU A 168 -15.05 13.74 -12.48
CA LEU A 168 -15.27 12.31 -12.72
C LEU A 168 -13.99 11.59 -13.18
N TRP A 169 -13.23 12.23 -14.08
CA TRP A 169 -11.96 11.67 -14.55
C TRP A 169 -10.99 11.38 -13.41
N HIS A 170 -10.81 12.33 -12.50
CA HIS A 170 -9.92 12.18 -11.35
C HIS A 170 -10.39 11.06 -10.41
N GLY A 171 -11.70 10.92 -10.24
CA GLY A 171 -12.30 9.83 -9.48
C GLY A 171 -12.07 8.46 -10.10
N LEU A 172 -12.25 8.32 -11.42
CA LEU A 172 -11.96 7.08 -12.15
C LEU A 172 -10.48 6.70 -12.08
N VAL A 173 -9.58 7.67 -12.19
CA VAL A 173 -8.14 7.46 -12.01
C VAL A 173 -7.83 6.95 -10.59
N GLY A 174 -8.46 7.52 -9.56
CA GLY A 174 -8.33 7.06 -8.18
C GLY A 174 -8.85 5.62 -8.00
N LEU A 175 -9.97 5.27 -8.61
CA LEU A 175 -10.53 3.93 -8.59
C LEU A 175 -9.61 2.91 -9.28
N LEU A 176 -9.07 3.26 -10.45
CA LEU A 176 -8.10 2.44 -11.18
C LEU A 176 -6.83 2.24 -10.38
N SER A 177 -6.37 3.26 -9.64
CA SER A 177 -5.23 3.12 -8.73
C SER A 177 -5.48 2.04 -7.68
N GLY A 178 -6.68 1.98 -7.10
CA GLY A 178 -7.08 0.95 -6.15
C GLY A 178 -7.06 -0.45 -6.75
N MET A 179 -7.53 -0.61 -7.99
CA MET A 179 -7.50 -1.88 -8.70
C MET A 179 -6.07 -2.39 -8.94
N LEU A 180 -5.19 -1.52 -9.43
CA LEU A 180 -3.77 -1.86 -9.63
C LEU A 180 -3.04 -2.08 -8.31
N SER A 181 -3.40 -1.35 -7.25
CA SER A 181 -2.87 -1.60 -5.89
C SER A 181 -3.24 -2.99 -5.40
N ALA A 182 -4.44 -3.50 -5.70
CA ALA A 182 -4.85 -4.86 -5.36
C ALA A 182 -3.91 -5.90 -5.99
N THR A 183 -3.59 -5.78 -7.29
CA THR A 183 -2.64 -6.67 -7.95
C THR A 183 -1.25 -6.56 -7.33
N ALA A 184 -0.80 -5.35 -7.04
CA ALA A 184 0.49 -5.08 -6.43
C ALA A 184 0.62 -5.72 -5.03
N TYR A 185 -0.42 -5.68 -4.19
CA TYR A 185 -0.42 -6.32 -2.86
C TYR A 185 -0.40 -7.85 -2.94
N LEU A 186 -1.09 -8.44 -3.93
CA LEU A 186 -0.98 -9.89 -4.18
C LEU A 186 0.46 -10.28 -4.55
N GLN A 187 1.14 -9.46 -5.35
CA GLN A 187 2.55 -9.69 -5.73
C GLN A 187 3.50 -9.50 -4.54
N VAL A 188 3.26 -8.52 -3.64
CA VAL A 188 4.03 -8.37 -2.39
C VAL A 188 3.90 -9.63 -1.52
N THR A 189 2.70 -10.16 -1.39
CA THR A 189 2.47 -11.41 -0.65
C THR A 189 3.21 -12.58 -1.28
N ALA A 190 3.21 -12.67 -2.62
CA ALA A 190 3.94 -13.71 -3.35
C ALA A 190 5.47 -13.59 -3.17
N LEU A 191 6.02 -12.36 -3.22
CA LEU A 191 7.44 -12.09 -2.97
C LEU A 191 7.84 -12.46 -1.53
N GLY A 192 7.01 -12.13 -0.54
CA GLY A 192 7.24 -12.52 0.85
C GLY A 192 7.29 -14.05 1.02
N ARG A 193 6.38 -14.78 0.35
CA ARG A 193 6.38 -16.26 0.33
C ARG A 193 7.61 -16.85 -0.40
N ALA A 194 8.18 -16.13 -1.34
CA ALA A 194 9.42 -16.50 -2.02
C ALA A 194 10.68 -16.20 -1.17
N GLY A 195 10.51 -15.69 0.07
CA GLY A 195 11.61 -15.41 1.00
C GLY A 195 12.33 -14.08 0.72
N GLU A 196 11.74 -13.17 -0.06
CA GLU A 196 12.31 -11.86 -0.31
C GLU A 196 12.16 -10.97 0.93
N PRO A 197 13.26 -10.36 1.45
CA PRO A 197 13.19 -9.47 2.61
C PRO A 197 12.49 -8.14 2.24
N GLU A 198 11.82 -7.52 3.22
CA GLU A 198 11.00 -6.34 3.02
C GLU A 198 11.76 -5.17 2.37
N TYR A 199 12.99 -4.91 2.82
CA TYR A 199 13.82 -3.83 2.28
C TYR A 199 14.12 -4.01 0.79
N ARG A 200 14.27 -5.27 0.32
CA ARG A 200 14.51 -5.57 -1.09
C ARG A 200 13.27 -5.33 -1.94
N ILE A 201 12.10 -5.74 -1.45
CA ILE A 201 10.81 -5.50 -2.12
C ILE A 201 10.60 -3.99 -2.30
N VAL A 202 10.85 -3.21 -1.25
CA VAL A 202 10.70 -1.74 -1.29
C VAL A 202 11.79 -1.09 -2.16
N PHE A 203 13.01 -1.62 -2.16
CA PHE A 203 14.10 -1.15 -3.01
C PHE A 203 13.74 -1.24 -4.50
N TYR A 204 13.35 -2.42 -5.00
CA TYR A 204 13.00 -2.59 -6.41
C TYR A 204 11.75 -1.80 -6.81
N PHE A 205 10.79 -1.65 -5.91
CA PHE A 205 9.66 -0.76 -6.12
C PHE A 205 10.08 0.70 -6.26
N SER A 206 11.00 1.16 -5.41
CA SER A 206 11.56 2.52 -5.47
C SER A 206 12.35 2.74 -6.76
N LEU A 207 13.10 1.73 -7.20
CA LEU A 207 13.83 1.75 -8.48
C LEU A 207 12.87 1.92 -9.66
N GLY A 208 11.79 1.16 -9.68
CA GLY A 208 10.72 1.33 -10.67
C GLY A 208 10.10 2.72 -10.64
N GLY A 209 9.89 3.28 -9.44
CA GLY A 209 9.40 4.65 -9.25
C GLY A 209 10.34 5.71 -9.82
N VAL A 210 11.66 5.57 -9.60
CA VAL A 210 12.68 6.47 -10.19
C VAL A 210 12.63 6.37 -11.71
N ALA A 211 12.58 5.16 -12.27
CA ALA A 211 12.54 4.97 -13.71
C ALA A 211 11.28 5.59 -14.35
N ALA A 212 10.11 5.34 -13.78
CA ALA A 212 8.84 5.88 -14.26
C ALA A 212 8.76 7.41 -14.10
N GLY A 213 9.22 7.93 -12.96
CA GLY A 213 9.28 9.36 -12.71
C GLY A 213 10.23 10.07 -13.67
N ALA A 214 11.45 9.54 -13.88
CA ALA A 214 12.41 10.06 -14.83
C ALA A 214 11.83 10.07 -16.26
N LEU A 215 11.17 8.98 -16.66
CA LEU A 215 10.50 8.90 -17.96
C LEU A 215 9.41 9.96 -18.09
N SER A 216 8.58 10.16 -17.06
CA SER A 216 7.56 11.22 -17.03
C SER A 216 8.17 12.61 -17.19
N MET A 217 9.30 12.88 -16.53
CA MET A 217 9.98 14.18 -16.58
C MET A 217 10.54 14.52 -17.96
N LEU A 218 10.75 13.53 -18.85
CA LEU A 218 11.13 13.80 -20.25
C LEU A 218 10.03 14.54 -21.01
N TRP A 219 8.76 14.37 -20.63
CA TRP A 219 7.62 15.05 -21.24
C TRP A 219 7.17 16.28 -20.46
N THR A 220 7.17 16.21 -19.12
CA THR A 220 6.69 17.31 -18.27
C THR A 220 7.76 18.36 -17.99
N GLY A 221 9.04 18.04 -18.24
CA GLY A 221 10.17 18.86 -17.85
C GLY A 221 10.51 18.70 -16.36
N ILE A 222 11.49 19.48 -15.90
CA ILE A 222 11.93 19.55 -14.51
C ILE A 222 11.55 20.91 -13.95
N THR A 223 10.85 20.92 -12.83
CA THR A 223 10.42 22.16 -12.17
C THR A 223 11.57 22.74 -11.34
N PRO A 224 12.00 24.01 -11.59
CA PRO A 224 13.03 24.65 -10.78
C PRO A 224 12.59 24.80 -9.30
N HIS A 225 13.46 24.46 -8.37
CA HIS A 225 13.21 24.65 -6.94
C HIS A 225 13.39 26.13 -6.56
N ARG A 226 12.32 26.92 -6.69
CA ARG A 226 12.36 28.37 -6.41
C ARG A 226 12.26 28.71 -4.93
N THR A 227 11.71 27.83 -4.12
CA THR A 227 11.52 27.97 -2.67
C THR A 227 12.01 26.73 -1.95
N LEU A 228 12.26 26.79 -0.65
CA LEU A 228 12.65 25.64 0.15
C LEU A 228 11.47 24.72 0.51
N GLU A 229 10.23 25.22 0.42
CA GLU A 229 9.03 24.48 0.79
C GLU A 229 8.80 23.28 -0.12
N GLY A 230 8.92 23.48 -1.44
CA GLY A 230 8.73 22.40 -2.41
C GLY A 230 9.66 21.21 -2.18
N PRO A 231 10.98 21.38 -2.15
CA PRO A 231 11.93 20.32 -1.84
C PRO A 231 11.70 19.68 -0.47
N ALA A 232 11.27 20.44 0.53
CA ALA A 232 10.93 19.91 1.85
C ALA A 232 9.75 18.95 1.78
N TYR A 233 8.68 19.27 1.01
CA TYR A 233 7.57 18.35 0.78
C TYR A 233 8.01 17.08 0.02
N LEU A 234 8.86 17.20 -1.00
CA LEU A 234 9.38 16.05 -1.74
C LEU A 234 10.18 15.11 -0.82
N LEU A 235 11.04 15.66 0.03
CA LEU A 235 11.81 14.90 1.00
C LEU A 235 10.88 14.22 2.03
N ALA A 236 9.90 14.96 2.55
CA ALA A 236 8.92 14.43 3.50
C ALA A 236 8.11 13.27 2.88
N VAL A 237 7.65 13.41 1.63
CA VAL A 237 6.97 12.32 0.89
C VAL A 237 7.85 11.09 0.82
N GLY A 238 9.13 11.24 0.45
CA GLY A 238 10.07 10.12 0.33
C GLY A 238 10.33 9.41 1.66
N LEU A 239 10.58 10.15 2.72
CA LEU A 239 10.84 9.61 4.06
C LEU A 239 9.61 8.92 4.65
N LEU A 240 8.46 9.62 4.67
CA LEU A 240 7.21 9.10 5.21
C LEU A 240 6.76 7.85 4.44
N ALA A 241 6.81 7.89 3.10
CA ALA A 241 6.48 6.75 2.26
C ALA A 241 7.35 5.54 2.54
N SER A 242 8.67 5.72 2.63
CA SER A 242 9.62 4.62 2.82
C SER A 242 9.45 3.97 4.19
N ILE A 243 9.28 4.76 5.25
CA ILE A 243 9.03 4.26 6.60
C ILE A 243 7.67 3.56 6.66
N ALA A 244 6.60 4.19 6.15
CA ALA A 244 5.26 3.60 6.15
C ALA A 244 5.23 2.27 5.38
N GLN A 245 5.87 2.22 4.21
CA GLN A 245 5.96 1.02 3.39
C GLN A 245 6.69 -0.12 4.11
N LEU A 246 7.80 0.17 4.80
CA LEU A 246 8.55 -0.82 5.56
C LEU A 246 7.72 -1.35 6.74
N LEU A 247 7.09 -0.46 7.52
CA LEU A 247 6.22 -0.82 8.65
C LEU A 247 5.03 -1.67 8.19
N MET A 248 4.36 -1.27 7.10
CA MET A 248 3.25 -2.00 6.51
C MET A 248 3.69 -3.40 6.05
N THR A 249 4.80 -3.50 5.30
CA THR A 249 5.31 -4.77 4.80
C THR A 249 5.63 -5.71 5.97
N ARG A 250 6.25 -5.19 7.05
CA ARG A 250 6.53 -5.95 8.27
C ARG A 250 5.25 -6.34 9.01
N ALA A 251 4.26 -5.44 9.12
CA ALA A 251 2.99 -5.74 9.76
C ALA A 251 2.26 -6.90 9.05
N TYR A 252 2.27 -6.93 7.73
CA TYR A 252 1.71 -8.03 6.95
C TYR A 252 2.53 -9.33 7.05
N GLY A 253 3.84 -9.24 7.23
CA GLY A 253 4.73 -10.39 7.39
C GLY A 253 4.66 -11.06 8.76
N THR A 254 4.32 -10.30 9.82
CA THR A 254 4.37 -10.79 11.21
C THR A 254 3.00 -10.86 11.89
N GLY A 255 1.99 -10.22 11.33
CA GLY A 255 0.66 -10.08 11.94
C GLY A 255 -0.40 -10.98 11.34
N ARG A 256 -1.52 -11.11 12.07
CA ARG A 256 -2.74 -11.71 11.53
C ARG A 256 -3.26 -10.81 10.41
N THR A 257 -3.17 -11.29 9.18
CA THR A 257 -3.48 -10.53 7.95
C THR A 257 -4.81 -9.77 8.03
N LEU A 258 -5.82 -10.38 8.65
CA LEU A 258 -7.13 -9.79 8.83
C LEU A 258 -7.11 -8.54 9.70
N VAL A 259 -6.45 -8.61 10.86
CA VAL A 259 -6.34 -7.47 11.79
C VAL A 259 -5.54 -6.35 11.17
N VAL A 260 -4.43 -6.70 10.50
CA VAL A 260 -3.57 -5.73 9.81
C VAL A 260 -4.34 -5.03 8.68
N ALA A 261 -5.05 -5.77 7.84
CA ALA A 261 -5.88 -5.21 6.76
C ALA A 261 -7.00 -4.30 7.28
N SER A 262 -7.64 -4.67 8.41
CA SER A 262 -8.67 -3.83 9.03
C SER A 262 -8.11 -2.50 9.54
N LEU A 263 -6.93 -2.52 10.13
CA LEU A 263 -6.29 -1.31 10.66
C LEU A 263 -5.78 -0.36 9.56
N GLN A 264 -5.57 -0.87 8.34
CA GLN A 264 -5.23 -0.03 7.18
C GLN A 264 -6.30 1.03 6.89
N TYR A 265 -7.58 0.73 7.15
CA TYR A 265 -8.67 1.68 6.94
C TYR A 265 -8.63 2.90 7.86
N LEU A 266 -7.85 2.88 8.97
CA LEU A 266 -7.58 4.07 9.77
C LEU A 266 -6.92 5.18 8.94
N GLY A 267 -6.21 4.84 7.86
CA GLY A 267 -5.68 5.83 6.93
C GLY A 267 -6.76 6.72 6.31
N ILE A 268 -8.00 6.21 6.11
CA ILE A 268 -9.12 7.02 5.63
C ILE A 268 -9.55 8.03 6.72
N ALA A 269 -9.64 7.58 7.97
CA ALA A 269 -10.01 8.45 9.09
C ALA A 269 -8.97 9.57 9.30
N PHE A 270 -7.67 9.24 9.23
CA PHE A 270 -6.61 10.24 9.31
C PHE A 270 -6.64 11.20 8.11
N ALA A 271 -6.84 10.68 6.89
CA ALA A 271 -6.95 11.51 5.69
C ALA A 271 -8.16 12.44 5.73
N PHE A 272 -9.29 11.95 6.25
CA PHE A 272 -10.48 12.76 6.48
C PHE A 272 -10.20 13.89 7.46
N LEU A 273 -9.57 13.58 8.60
CA LEU A 273 -9.21 14.58 9.59
C LEU A 273 -8.29 15.66 9.01
N TYR A 274 -7.25 15.25 8.28
CA TYR A 274 -6.35 16.18 7.59
C TYR A 274 -7.08 16.98 6.50
N GLY A 275 -7.96 16.36 5.72
CA GLY A 275 -8.75 17.03 4.69
C GLY A 275 -9.58 18.18 5.25
N VAL A 276 -10.29 17.94 6.35
CA VAL A 276 -11.11 18.95 7.02
C VAL A 276 -10.25 20.04 7.68
N LEU A 277 -9.21 19.65 8.44
CA LEU A 277 -8.43 20.57 9.26
C LEU A 277 -7.45 21.42 8.45
N LEU A 278 -6.81 20.85 7.42
CA LEU A 278 -5.74 21.51 6.68
C LEU A 278 -6.20 22.07 5.33
N PHE A 279 -7.17 21.42 4.69
CA PHE A 279 -7.60 21.78 3.32
C PHE A 279 -9.01 22.37 3.28
N GLY A 280 -9.75 22.36 4.40
CA GLY A 280 -11.14 22.83 4.44
C GLY A 280 -12.06 22.00 3.54
N ASP A 281 -11.74 20.72 3.31
CA ASP A 281 -12.50 19.84 2.44
C ASP A 281 -13.96 19.76 2.92
N ARG A 282 -14.92 20.02 2.03
CA ARG A 282 -16.34 19.92 2.35
C ARG A 282 -16.76 18.47 2.42
N VAL A 283 -17.31 18.09 3.55
CA VAL A 283 -17.79 16.72 3.76
C VAL A 283 -19.28 16.67 3.44
N THR A 284 -19.62 15.83 2.46
CA THR A 284 -21.00 15.52 2.15
C THR A 284 -21.44 14.23 2.84
N TRP A 285 -22.70 14.13 3.22
CA TRP A 285 -23.27 12.89 3.78
C TRP A 285 -23.12 11.70 2.83
N MET A 286 -23.18 11.95 1.52
CA MET A 286 -22.93 10.92 0.50
C MET A 286 -21.51 10.40 0.54
N ALA A 287 -20.50 11.28 0.69
CA ALA A 287 -19.11 10.86 0.80
C ALA A 287 -18.88 10.05 2.10
N LEU A 288 -19.45 10.47 3.24
CA LEU A 288 -19.38 9.71 4.49
C LEU A 288 -20.02 8.33 4.37
N ALA A 289 -21.24 8.25 3.79
CA ALA A 289 -21.91 6.97 3.57
C ALA A 289 -21.12 6.07 2.62
N GLY A 290 -20.57 6.62 1.53
CA GLY A 290 -19.73 5.89 0.59
C GLY A 290 -18.44 5.36 1.23
N MET A 291 -17.74 6.18 2.02
CA MET A 291 -16.57 5.75 2.79
C MET A 291 -16.92 4.61 3.76
N GLY A 292 -18.04 4.76 4.49
CA GLY A 292 -18.53 3.73 5.41
C GLY A 292 -18.84 2.39 4.70
N LEU A 293 -19.47 2.45 3.52
CA LEU A 293 -19.73 1.25 2.70
C LEU A 293 -18.45 0.58 2.20
N ILE A 294 -17.46 1.34 1.73
CA ILE A 294 -16.19 0.79 1.25
C ILE A 294 -15.41 0.16 2.40
N VAL A 295 -15.33 0.83 3.55
CA VAL A 295 -14.70 0.28 4.75
C VAL A 295 -15.41 -1.00 5.20
N GLY A 296 -16.74 -0.97 5.30
CA GLY A 296 -17.54 -2.13 5.68
C GLY A 296 -17.41 -3.30 4.69
N ALA A 297 -17.42 -3.00 3.39
CA ALA A 297 -17.19 -4.00 2.34
C ALA A 297 -15.79 -4.62 2.42
N GLY A 298 -14.75 -3.81 2.59
CA GLY A 298 -13.37 -4.28 2.71
C GLY A 298 -13.16 -5.13 3.98
N LEU A 299 -13.73 -4.74 5.11
CA LEU A 299 -13.74 -5.52 6.35
C LEU A 299 -14.48 -6.84 6.16
N GLY A 300 -15.69 -6.80 5.60
CA GLY A 300 -16.50 -7.99 5.32
C GLY A 300 -15.80 -8.96 4.37
N ALA A 301 -15.21 -8.48 3.28
CA ALA A 301 -14.44 -9.29 2.35
C ALA A 301 -13.21 -9.93 3.02
N SER A 302 -12.52 -9.19 3.89
CA SER A 302 -11.37 -9.71 4.65
C SER A 302 -11.79 -10.81 5.63
N LEU A 303 -12.91 -10.65 6.35
CA LEU A 303 -13.43 -11.62 7.30
C LEU A 303 -13.85 -12.92 6.60
N LEU A 304 -14.58 -12.82 5.50
CA LEU A 304 -15.04 -13.97 4.73
C LEU A 304 -13.90 -14.77 4.11
N ARG A 305 -12.86 -14.09 3.62
CA ARG A 305 -11.66 -14.76 3.10
C ARG A 305 -10.94 -15.61 4.14
N SER A 306 -10.91 -15.17 5.40
CA SER A 306 -10.25 -15.95 6.47
C SER A 306 -11.00 -17.24 6.80
N GLN A 307 -12.31 -17.29 6.53
CA GLN A 307 -13.14 -18.49 6.77
C GLN A 307 -13.00 -19.54 5.66
N THR A 308 -12.61 -19.11 4.45
CA THR A 308 -12.51 -20.00 3.27
C THR A 308 -11.12 -20.62 3.10
N ALA A 309 -10.13 -20.24 3.92
CA ALA A 309 -8.80 -20.84 3.89
C ALA A 309 -8.84 -22.33 4.33
N PRO A 310 -8.08 -23.23 3.65
CA PRO A 310 -8.01 -24.63 4.04
C PRO A 310 -7.61 -24.82 5.50
N PRO A 311 -8.03 -25.93 6.18
CA PRO A 311 -7.76 -26.19 7.60
C PRO A 311 -6.27 -26.13 7.97
N ASP A 312 -5.39 -26.60 7.10
CA ASP A 312 -3.94 -26.60 7.32
C ASP A 312 -3.33 -25.19 7.39
N ALA A 313 -3.93 -24.21 6.68
CA ALA A 313 -3.53 -22.82 6.78
C ALA A 313 -4.06 -22.13 8.07
N ARG A 314 -5.08 -22.71 8.73
CA ARG A 314 -5.62 -22.20 10.00
C ARG A 314 -4.80 -22.64 11.21
N GLN A 315 -4.23 -23.84 11.18
CA GLN A 315 -3.43 -24.36 12.29
C GLN A 315 -2.10 -23.61 12.43
N SER A 316 -1.42 -23.29 11.34
CA SER A 316 -0.18 -22.51 11.37
C SER A 316 -0.35 -21.07 11.87
N THR A 317 -1.58 -20.52 11.88
CA THR A 317 -1.90 -19.19 12.40
C THR A 317 -2.36 -19.18 13.86
N LEU A 318 -2.62 -20.35 14.46
CA LEU A 318 -3.01 -20.49 15.86
C LEU A 318 -1.82 -20.89 16.75
N GLU A 319 -0.75 -21.43 16.19
CA GLU A 319 0.45 -21.88 16.89
C GLU A 319 1.63 -20.88 16.84
N SER A 320 1.47 -19.75 16.16
CA SER A 320 2.42 -18.64 16.10
C SER A 320 1.85 -17.39 16.78
#